data_b29d7490030ddeb0458839d76965d9b5
#
_entry.id   b29d7490030ddeb0458839d76965d9b5
#
_cell.length_a   1.000
_cell.length_b   1.000
_cell.length_c   1.000
_cell.angle_alpha   90.00
_cell.angle_beta   90.00
_cell.angle_gamma   90.00
#
_symmetry.space_group_name_H-M   'P 1'
#
loop_
_entity.id
_entity.type
_entity.pdbx_description
1 polymer ?
#
loop_
_entity_poly.entity_id
_entity_poly.type
_entity_poly.pdbx_seq_one_letter_code
_entity_poly.pdbx_strand_id
1 'polypeptide(L)'
;MRWIISLLFLVLFQYYSFQAIKTTISNKLILFLYVIVVILVIGNLLFHTVIIERSTQTEPHLMYAIGFFISLFTFQALITIILLGEDILRVPQGIYSFFTKMPGETKFLPERRKIISQIAIGIAAIPFFSLLYGMYRGKYNYKVLSYKL
;
A
#
# COMPACT_ATOMS: atom_id res chain seq x y z
N MET A 1 -23.50 3.48 -6.82
CA MET A 1 -22.97 3.70 -5.45
C MET A 1 -21.75 2.83 -5.10
N ARG A 2 -21.73 1.53 -5.39
CA ARG A 2 -20.59 0.62 -5.04
C ARG A 2 -19.22 1.09 -5.58
N TRP A 3 -19.16 1.57 -6.80
CA TRP A 3 -17.92 2.06 -7.44
C TRP A 3 -17.34 3.32 -6.77
N ILE A 4 -18.20 4.21 -6.26
CA ILE A 4 -17.76 5.45 -5.58
C ILE A 4 -17.05 5.09 -4.27
N ILE A 5 -17.58 4.13 -3.53
CA ILE A 5 -16.99 3.66 -2.27
C ILE A 5 -15.61 3.04 -2.53
N SER A 6 -15.49 2.19 -3.56
CA SER A 6 -14.21 1.56 -3.92
C SER A 6 -13.17 2.60 -4.33
N LEU A 7 -13.56 3.62 -5.10
CA LEU A 7 -12.69 4.72 -5.48
C LEU A 7 -12.23 5.54 -4.26
N LEU A 8 -13.15 5.79 -3.33
CA LEU A 8 -12.84 6.54 -2.11
C LEU A 8 -11.81 5.80 -1.25
N PHE A 9 -11.94 4.47 -1.10
CA PHE A 9 -10.95 3.64 -0.41
C PHE A 9 -9.58 3.66 -1.10
N LEU A 10 -9.54 3.56 -2.43
CA LEU A 10 -8.29 3.64 -3.19
C LEU A 10 -7.59 4.99 -2.98
N VAL A 11 -8.33 6.09 -3.04
CA VAL A 11 -7.79 7.44 -2.80
C VAL A 11 -7.26 7.58 -1.38
N LEU A 12 -7.99 7.04 -0.39
CA LEU A 12 -7.58 7.08 1.02
C LEU A 12 -6.27 6.30 1.23
N PHE A 13 -6.14 5.09 0.70
CA PHE A 13 -4.92 4.30 0.80
C PHE A 13 -3.76 5.00 0.10
N GLN A 14 -4.00 5.59 -1.06
CA GLN A 14 -2.99 6.34 -1.80
C GLN A 14 -2.51 7.56 -1.02
N TYR A 15 -3.43 8.30 -0.40
CA TYR A 15 -3.11 9.49 0.39
C TYR A 15 -2.25 9.15 1.62
N TYR A 16 -2.66 8.16 2.42
CA TYR A 16 -1.92 7.74 3.62
C TYR A 16 -0.55 7.18 3.28
N SER A 17 -0.46 6.35 2.26
CA SER A 17 0.80 5.77 1.80
C SER A 17 1.77 6.85 1.30
N PHE A 18 1.27 7.79 0.51
CA PHE A 18 2.07 8.94 0.04
C PHE A 18 2.55 9.79 1.22
N GLN A 19 1.70 10.06 2.20
CA GLN A 19 2.04 10.84 3.38
C GLN A 19 3.11 10.14 4.22
N ALA A 20 3.03 8.81 4.40
CA ALA A 20 4.04 8.03 5.10
C ALA A 20 5.42 8.14 4.43
N ILE A 21 5.46 7.98 3.12
CA ILE A 21 6.70 8.08 2.35
C ILE A 21 7.27 9.49 2.40
N LYS A 22 6.42 10.52 2.26
CA LYS A 22 6.81 11.93 2.34
C LYS A 22 7.39 12.30 3.71
N THR A 23 6.86 11.76 4.81
CA THR A 23 7.38 12.03 6.16
C THR A 23 8.70 11.32 6.43
N THR A 24 8.92 10.18 5.79
CA THR A 24 10.13 9.36 5.97
C THR A 24 11.27 9.82 5.07
N ILE A 25 10.97 10.18 3.83
CA ILE A 25 11.97 10.46 2.78
C ILE A 25 11.87 11.94 2.38
N SER A 26 12.95 12.67 2.64
CA SER A 26 13.07 14.08 2.24
C SER A 26 13.44 14.27 0.76
N ASN A 27 13.90 13.22 0.08
CA ASN A 27 14.35 13.31 -1.30
C ASN A 27 13.16 13.35 -2.26
N LYS A 28 12.99 14.50 -2.94
CA LYS A 28 11.90 14.72 -3.91
C LYS A 28 11.93 13.74 -5.09
N LEU A 29 13.12 13.25 -5.46
CA LEU A 29 13.29 12.33 -6.57
C LEU A 29 12.67 10.96 -6.24
N ILE A 30 12.85 10.46 -5.01
CA ILE A 30 12.25 9.18 -4.57
C ILE A 30 10.72 9.30 -4.49
N LEU A 31 10.20 10.43 -4.00
CA LEU A 31 8.76 10.70 -3.99
C LEU A 31 8.18 10.71 -5.41
N PHE A 32 8.85 11.37 -6.34
CA PHE A 32 8.44 11.40 -7.75
C PHE A 32 8.44 9.98 -8.37
N LEU A 33 9.48 9.20 -8.09
CA LEU A 33 9.63 7.83 -8.56
C LEU A 33 8.50 6.93 -8.01
N TYR A 34 8.16 7.08 -6.74
CA TYR A 34 7.01 6.37 -6.13
C TYR A 34 5.70 6.68 -6.86
N VAL A 35 5.41 7.96 -7.12
CA VAL A 35 4.19 8.36 -7.83
C VAL A 35 4.16 7.77 -9.24
N ILE A 36 5.29 7.78 -9.95
CA ILE A 36 5.39 7.15 -11.28
C ILE A 36 5.07 5.66 -11.21
N VAL A 37 5.66 4.93 -10.25
CA VAL A 37 5.41 3.49 -10.09
C VAL A 37 3.93 3.23 -9.84
N VAL A 38 3.28 4.01 -8.98
CA VAL A 38 1.84 3.89 -8.72
C VAL A 38 1.02 4.12 -9.98
N ILE A 39 1.31 5.18 -10.73
CA ILE A 39 0.61 5.50 -11.99
C ILE A 39 0.80 4.38 -13.01
N LEU A 40 2.02 3.86 -13.14
CA LEU A 40 2.32 2.76 -14.06
C LEU A 40 1.58 1.48 -13.70
N VAL A 41 1.52 1.10 -12.42
CA VAL A 41 0.83 -0.12 -11.98
C VAL A 41 -0.68 0.00 -12.17
N ILE A 42 -1.27 1.12 -11.78
CA ILE A 42 -2.71 1.37 -11.95
C ILE A 42 -3.06 1.50 -13.44
N GLY A 43 -2.25 2.24 -14.20
CA GLY A 43 -2.43 2.41 -15.65
C GLY A 43 -2.33 1.09 -16.41
N ASN A 44 -1.37 0.24 -16.05
CA ASN A 44 -1.22 -1.10 -16.64
C ASN A 44 -2.47 -1.96 -16.36
N LEU A 45 -2.98 -1.98 -15.13
CA LEU A 45 -4.19 -2.71 -14.80
C LEU A 45 -5.40 -2.20 -15.59
N LEU A 46 -5.61 -0.88 -15.65
CA LEU A 46 -6.69 -0.26 -16.40
C LEU A 46 -6.58 -0.56 -17.91
N PHE A 47 -5.38 -0.50 -18.45
CA PHE A 47 -5.13 -0.83 -19.86
C PHE A 47 -5.58 -2.25 -20.18
N HIS A 48 -5.19 -3.23 -19.36
CA HIS A 48 -5.55 -4.62 -19.56
C HIS A 48 -7.05 -4.90 -19.32
N THR A 49 -7.67 -4.24 -18.33
CA THR A 49 -9.09 -4.47 -18.01
C THR A 49 -10.05 -3.76 -18.98
N VAL A 50 -9.70 -2.55 -19.47
CA VAL A 50 -10.61 -1.74 -20.28
C VAL A 50 -10.39 -1.99 -21.78
N ILE A 51 -9.13 -2.16 -22.22
CA ILE A 51 -8.81 -2.22 -23.66
C ILE A 51 -8.79 -3.67 -24.17
N ILE A 52 -8.35 -4.63 -23.37
CA ILE A 52 -8.18 -6.04 -23.79
C ILE A 52 -9.38 -6.92 -23.39
N GLU A 53 -10.37 -6.40 -22.68
CA GLU A 53 -11.53 -7.14 -22.14
C GLU A 53 -12.37 -7.92 -23.18
N ARG A 54 -12.03 -7.83 -24.46
CA ARG A 54 -12.75 -8.54 -25.54
C ARG A 54 -12.14 -9.88 -25.96
N SER A 55 -11.01 -10.30 -25.41
CA SER A 55 -10.45 -11.61 -25.70
C SER A 55 -10.83 -12.61 -24.62
N THR A 56 -11.48 -13.69 -25.00
CA THR A 56 -11.97 -14.78 -24.14
C THR A 56 -10.87 -15.65 -23.55
N GLN A 57 -9.61 -15.31 -23.73
CA GLN A 57 -8.47 -16.03 -23.17
C GLN A 57 -7.82 -15.21 -22.05
N THR A 58 -7.58 -15.86 -20.91
CA THR A 58 -6.86 -15.25 -19.77
C THR A 58 -5.41 -15.03 -20.17
N GLU A 59 -5.13 -13.85 -20.69
CA GLU A 59 -3.79 -13.45 -21.12
C GLU A 59 -2.82 -13.48 -19.91
N PRO A 60 -1.63 -14.10 -20.05
CA PRO A 60 -0.64 -14.13 -18.96
C PRO A 60 -0.23 -12.73 -18.51
N HIS A 61 -0.30 -11.73 -19.38
CA HIS A 61 -0.01 -10.33 -19.07
C HIS A 61 -1.00 -9.72 -18.06
N LEU A 62 -2.28 -10.08 -18.16
CA LEU A 62 -3.31 -9.65 -17.21
C LEU A 62 -3.03 -10.19 -15.80
N MET A 63 -2.59 -11.44 -15.68
CA MET A 63 -2.22 -12.04 -14.40
C MET A 63 -1.07 -11.31 -13.73
N TYR A 64 -0.05 -10.89 -14.49
CA TYR A 64 1.05 -10.08 -13.97
C TYR A 64 0.58 -8.68 -13.57
N ALA A 65 -0.28 -8.03 -14.36
CA ALA A 65 -0.83 -6.72 -14.03
C ALA A 65 -1.62 -6.75 -12.72
N ILE A 66 -2.47 -7.77 -12.53
CA ILE A 66 -3.21 -8.00 -11.29
C ILE A 66 -2.25 -8.26 -10.12
N GLY A 67 -1.22 -9.10 -10.32
CA GLY A 67 -0.26 -9.41 -9.29
C GLY A 67 0.53 -8.19 -8.82
N PHE A 68 1.01 -7.34 -9.73
CA PHE A 68 1.66 -6.08 -9.39
C PHE A 68 0.72 -5.13 -8.64
N PHE A 69 -0.53 -5.05 -9.06
CA PHE A 69 -1.54 -4.24 -8.38
C PHE A 69 -1.81 -4.75 -6.96
N ILE A 70 -2.00 -6.07 -6.77
CA ILE A 70 -2.21 -6.67 -5.45
C ILE A 70 -1.02 -6.44 -4.54
N SER A 71 0.22 -6.58 -5.05
CA SER A 71 1.44 -6.33 -4.28
C SER A 71 1.51 -4.88 -3.81
N LEU A 72 1.26 -3.92 -4.71
CA LEU A 72 1.25 -2.50 -4.39
C LEU A 72 0.11 -2.16 -3.42
N PHE A 73 -1.09 -2.69 -3.66
CA PHE A 73 -2.26 -2.47 -2.79
C PHE A 73 -2.03 -3.01 -1.38
N THR A 74 -1.44 -4.21 -1.24
CA THR A 74 -1.10 -4.80 0.07
C THR A 74 -0.10 -3.91 0.82
N PHE A 75 0.92 -3.40 0.13
CA PHE A 75 1.88 -2.45 0.70
C PHE A 75 1.19 -1.18 1.22
N GLN A 76 0.35 -0.56 0.40
CA GLN A 76 -0.38 0.65 0.77
C GLN A 76 -1.41 0.41 1.87
N ALA A 77 -2.10 -0.72 1.85
CA ALA A 77 -3.08 -1.09 2.86
C ALA A 77 -2.43 -1.26 4.24
N LEU A 78 -1.30 -1.94 4.33
CA LEU A 78 -0.57 -2.12 5.60
C LEU A 78 -0.08 -0.79 6.17
N ILE A 79 0.50 0.07 5.35
CA ILE A 79 0.90 1.42 5.79
C ILE A 79 -0.31 2.19 6.31
N THR A 80 -1.41 2.15 5.57
CA THR A 80 -2.65 2.86 5.93
C THR A 80 -3.23 2.34 7.24
N ILE A 81 -3.29 1.03 7.44
CA ILE A 81 -3.80 0.42 8.69
C ILE A 81 -2.97 0.85 9.89
N ILE A 82 -1.63 0.84 9.78
CA ILE A 82 -0.75 1.23 10.89
C ILE A 82 -0.90 2.71 11.21
N LEU A 83 -0.91 3.59 10.19
CA LEU A 83 -1.05 5.04 10.40
C LEU A 83 -2.44 5.44 10.85
N LEU A 84 -3.49 4.83 10.32
CA LEU A 84 -4.87 5.04 10.80
C LEU A 84 -5.00 4.58 12.25
N GLY A 85 -4.41 3.45 12.62
CA GLY A 85 -4.38 2.97 13.99
C GLY A 85 -3.75 4.00 14.94
N GLU A 86 -2.62 4.61 14.53
CA GLU A 86 -2.02 5.71 15.30
C GLU A 86 -2.95 6.92 15.39
N ASP A 87 -3.54 7.35 14.28
CA ASP A 87 -4.41 8.52 14.25
C ASP A 87 -5.66 8.30 15.11
N ILE A 88 -6.26 7.10 15.08
CA ILE A 88 -7.41 6.73 15.95
C ILE A 88 -7.04 6.78 17.42
N LEU A 89 -5.86 6.28 17.81
CA LEU A 89 -5.40 6.32 19.21
C LEU A 89 -5.11 7.75 19.69
N ARG A 90 -4.85 8.69 18.80
CA ARG A 90 -4.61 10.10 19.13
C ARG A 90 -5.88 10.91 19.33
N VAL A 91 -6.98 10.53 18.67
CA VAL A 91 -8.27 11.26 18.80
C VAL A 91 -8.73 11.38 20.25
N PRO A 92 -8.76 10.31 21.08
CA PRO A 92 -9.16 10.43 22.49
C PRO A 92 -8.24 11.35 23.29
N GLN A 93 -6.92 11.33 23.02
CA GLN A 93 -5.95 12.19 23.70
C GLN A 93 -6.18 13.66 23.36
N GLY A 94 -6.47 13.95 22.09
CA GLY A 94 -6.82 15.31 21.64
C GLY A 94 -8.12 15.82 22.29
N ILE A 95 -9.14 14.98 22.38
CA ILE A 95 -10.40 15.31 23.01
C ILE A 95 -10.20 15.56 24.52
N TYR A 96 -9.46 14.68 25.20
CA TYR A 96 -9.17 14.82 26.63
C TYR A 96 -8.42 16.13 26.94
N SER A 97 -7.40 16.46 26.15
CA SER A 97 -6.63 17.71 26.32
C SER A 97 -7.47 18.97 26.05
N PHE A 98 -8.44 18.88 25.14
CA PHE A 98 -9.38 19.98 24.87
C PHE A 98 -10.30 20.27 26.06
N PHE A 99 -10.77 19.22 26.76
CA PHE A 99 -11.66 19.38 27.92
C PHE A 99 -10.92 19.73 29.22
N THR A 100 -9.69 19.28 29.40
CA THR A 100 -8.93 19.51 30.65
C THR A 100 -8.17 20.82 30.69
N LYS A 101 -8.19 21.61 29.61
CA LYS A 101 -7.48 22.91 29.51
C LYS A 101 -6.04 22.90 30.06
N MET A 102 -5.36 21.75 30.05
CA MET A 102 -3.96 21.68 30.40
C MET A 102 -3.11 22.14 29.20
N PRO A 103 -2.55 23.34 29.22
CA PRO A 103 -1.66 23.79 28.16
C PRO A 103 -0.31 23.12 28.40
N GLY A 104 -0.01 22.06 27.69
CA GLY A 104 1.37 21.62 27.81
C GLY A 104 1.80 20.33 27.13
N GLU A 105 0.96 19.36 26.86
CA GLU A 105 1.48 18.03 26.48
C GLU A 105 1.02 17.43 25.14
N THR A 106 0.22 18.10 24.38
CA THR A 106 -0.02 17.70 22.98
C THR A 106 0.99 18.35 22.04
N LYS A 107 2.27 18.29 22.35
CA LYS A 107 3.29 18.59 21.36
C LYS A 107 3.12 17.57 20.24
N PHE A 108 2.63 18.07 19.09
CA PHE A 108 2.76 17.37 17.82
C PHE A 108 4.25 17.07 17.65
N LEU A 109 4.64 15.83 17.94
CA LEU A 109 6.02 15.38 17.81
C LEU A 109 6.18 14.84 16.37
N PRO A 110 6.67 15.65 15.43
CA PRO A 110 6.86 15.22 14.04
C PRO A 110 7.83 14.04 13.94
N GLU A 111 8.76 13.92 14.90
CA GLU A 111 9.69 12.81 15.00
C GLU A 111 8.99 11.47 15.27
N ARG A 112 8.00 11.43 16.16
CA ARG A 112 7.22 10.22 16.42
C ARG A 112 6.51 9.73 15.17
N ARG A 113 5.85 10.62 14.44
CA ARG A 113 5.17 10.26 13.16
C ARG A 113 6.16 9.73 12.13
N LYS A 114 7.36 10.30 12.06
CA LYS A 114 8.42 9.82 11.19
C LYS A 114 8.83 8.39 11.54
N ILE A 115 9.06 8.10 12.83
CA ILE A 115 9.44 6.76 13.30
C ILE A 115 8.35 5.74 12.99
N ILE A 116 7.08 6.06 13.27
CA ILE A 116 5.96 5.15 12.99
C ILE A 116 5.80 4.92 11.49
N SER A 117 5.95 5.95 10.66
CA SER A 117 5.95 5.80 9.21
C SER A 117 7.09 4.92 8.70
N GLN A 118 8.28 5.02 9.28
CA GLN A 118 9.42 4.16 8.95
C GLN A 118 9.14 2.69 9.28
N ILE A 119 8.61 2.44 10.49
CA ILE A 119 8.21 1.10 10.92
C ILE A 119 7.11 0.54 10.00
N ALA A 120 6.10 1.33 9.69
CA ALA A 120 5.00 0.94 8.80
C ALA A 120 5.51 0.54 7.40
N ILE A 121 6.42 1.33 6.83
CA ILE A 121 7.05 1.03 5.54
C ILE A 121 7.88 -0.26 5.63
N GLY A 122 8.66 -0.44 6.70
CA GLY A 122 9.46 -1.65 6.91
C GLY A 122 8.60 -2.92 7.00
N ILE A 123 7.52 -2.88 7.78
CA ILE A 123 6.57 -4.01 7.90
C ILE A 123 5.87 -4.28 6.57
N ALA A 124 5.41 -3.25 5.87
CA ALA A 124 4.73 -3.38 4.59
C ALA A 124 5.65 -3.89 3.46
N ALA A 125 6.94 -3.63 3.54
CA ALA A 125 7.92 -4.11 2.56
C ALA A 125 8.04 -5.63 2.55
N ILE A 126 7.87 -6.31 3.69
CA ILE A 126 8.00 -7.78 3.80
C ILE A 126 7.02 -8.50 2.87
N PRO A 127 5.67 -8.34 3.00
CA PRO A 127 4.74 -9.00 2.11
C PRO A 127 4.84 -8.48 0.66
N PHE A 128 5.18 -7.22 0.45
CA PHE A 128 5.38 -6.66 -0.88
C PHE A 128 6.46 -7.42 -1.65
N PHE A 129 7.65 -7.56 -1.09
CA PHE A 129 8.75 -8.29 -1.74
C PHE A 129 8.47 -9.80 -1.81
N SER A 130 7.77 -10.35 -0.82
CA SER A 130 7.35 -11.76 -0.84
C SER A 130 6.40 -12.07 -2.00
N LEU A 131 5.42 -11.20 -2.24
CA LEU A 131 4.48 -11.33 -3.36
C LEU A 131 5.20 -11.19 -4.72
N LEU A 132 6.08 -10.20 -4.86
CA LEU A 132 6.87 -10.01 -6.08
C LEU A 132 7.78 -11.22 -6.35
N TYR A 133 8.43 -11.76 -5.31
CA TYR A 133 9.25 -12.95 -5.42
C TYR A 133 8.42 -14.19 -5.82
N GLY A 134 7.23 -14.35 -5.22
CA GLY A 134 6.29 -15.42 -5.56
C GLY A 134 5.83 -15.35 -7.02
N MET A 135 5.58 -14.16 -7.54
CA MET A 135 5.22 -13.96 -8.96
C MET A 135 6.36 -14.34 -9.91
N TYR A 136 7.61 -13.99 -9.56
CA TYR A 136 8.76 -14.22 -10.43
C TYR A 136 9.23 -15.69 -10.38
N ARG A 137 9.35 -16.27 -9.20
CA ARG A 137 9.96 -17.59 -9.01
C ARG A 137 8.98 -18.70 -8.63
N GLY A 138 7.90 -18.37 -7.92
CA GLY A 138 6.93 -19.35 -7.44
C GLY A 138 6.17 -20.06 -8.56
N LYS A 139 5.87 -19.37 -9.65
CA LYS A 139 5.13 -19.90 -10.80
C LYS A 139 5.83 -21.07 -11.50
N TYR A 140 7.16 -21.14 -11.43
CA TYR A 140 7.97 -22.16 -12.15
C TYR A 140 8.60 -23.21 -11.23
N ASN A 141 8.32 -23.19 -9.94
CA ASN A 141 8.93 -24.10 -8.98
C ASN A 141 8.08 -25.37 -8.77
N TYR A 142 7.77 -26.08 -9.85
CA TYR A 142 7.08 -27.35 -9.77
C TYR A 142 8.03 -28.46 -9.34
N LYS A 143 7.68 -29.19 -8.25
CA LYS A 143 8.35 -30.44 -7.86
C LYS A 143 7.47 -31.59 -8.32
N VAL A 144 7.96 -32.39 -9.25
CA VAL A 144 7.31 -33.64 -9.66
C VAL A 144 7.63 -34.70 -8.60
N LEU A 145 6.61 -35.12 -7.84
CA LEU A 145 6.71 -36.25 -6.92
C LEU A 145 6.29 -37.51 -7.67
N SER A 146 7.23 -38.38 -7.99
CA SER A 146 6.95 -39.71 -8.55
C SER A 146 6.80 -40.74 -7.42
N TYR A 147 5.61 -41.27 -7.25
CA TYR A 147 5.36 -42.41 -6.38
C TYR A 147 5.45 -43.68 -7.22
N LYS A 148 6.29 -44.63 -6.81
CA LYS A 148 6.23 -46.01 -7.30
C LYS A 148 5.15 -46.73 -6.50
N LEU A 149 4.10 -47.17 -7.18
CA LEU A 149 3.11 -48.11 -6.68
C LEU A 149 3.67 -49.52 -6.73
#